data_2068958dbccbf88366351ad516eacb17
#
_entry.id   2068958dbccbf88366351ad516eacb17
#
_cell.length_a   1.000
_cell.length_b   1.000
_cell.length_c   1.000
_cell.angle_alpha   90.00
_cell.angle_beta   90.00
_cell.angle_gamma   90.00
#
_symmetry.space_group_name_H-M   'P 1'
#
loop_
_entity.id
_entity.type
_entity.pdbx_description
1 polymer ?
#
loop_
_entity_poly.entity_id
_entity_poly.type
_entity_poly.pdbx_seq_one_letter_code
_entity_poly.pdbx_strand_id
1 'polypeptide(L)' 'YTISLDEIAYVGDDINDLEVIKKVGFGCSVNDAMQCVKDAADYVSEYNGGNGAIRDIAEKILANAGE' A
#
# COMPACT_ATOMS: atom_id res chain seq x y z
N TYR A 1 -8.77 6.23 -0.91
CA TYR A 1 -9.26 4.88 -0.71
C TYR A 1 -8.27 4.04 0.09
N THR A 2 -8.76 2.96 0.68
CA THR A 2 -7.92 2.03 1.41
C THR A 2 -8.37 0.60 1.13
N ILE A 3 -7.41 -0.31 1.14
CA ILE A 3 -7.69 -1.74 1.01
C ILE A 3 -6.88 -2.45 2.08
N SER A 4 -7.54 -3.33 2.81
CA SER A 4 -6.91 -4.05 3.91
C SER A 4 -7.14 -5.56 3.73
N LEU A 5 -6.10 -6.33 3.97
CA LEU A 5 -6.16 -7.79 3.97
C LEU A 5 -5.76 -8.25 5.37
N ASP A 6 -6.66 -8.02 6.30
CA ASP A 6 -6.44 -8.28 7.72
C ASP A 6 -5.21 -7.49 8.21
N GLU A 7 -4.29 -8.17 8.86
CA GLU A 7 -3.07 -7.54 9.35
C GLU A 7 -1.86 -7.86 8.46
N ILE A 8 -2.11 -8.49 7.31
CA ILE A 8 -1.04 -8.94 6.42
C ILE A 8 -0.59 -7.82 5.49
N ALA A 9 -1.54 -7.12 4.89
CA ALA A 9 -1.23 -6.07 3.92
C ALA A 9 -2.26 -4.96 3.98
N TYR A 10 -1.85 -3.75 3.63
CA TYR A 10 -2.70 -2.58 3.66
C TYR A 10 -2.25 -1.61 2.59
N VAL A 11 -3.20 -1.01 1.90
CA VAL A 11 -2.92 0.01 0.88
C VAL A 11 -3.61 1.29 1.30
N GLY A 12 -2.87 2.37 1.37
CA GLY A 12 -3.43 3.66 1.75
C GLY A 12 -2.78 4.82 1.02
N ASP A 13 -3.42 5.97 1.05
CA ASP A 13 -2.93 7.17 0.38
C ASP A 13 -3.02 8.44 1.24
N ASP A 14 -3.61 8.36 2.41
CA ASP A 14 -3.88 9.51 3.27
C ASP A 14 -3.13 9.36 4.59
N ILE A 15 -2.94 10.48 5.27
CA ILE A 15 -2.28 10.53 6.57
C ILE A 15 -3.00 9.65 7.60
N ASN A 16 -4.31 9.51 7.47
CA ASN A 16 -5.11 8.64 8.36
C ASN A 16 -4.71 7.17 8.23
N ASP A 17 -4.07 6.78 7.14
CA ASP A 17 -3.63 5.42 6.89
C ASP A 17 -2.23 5.14 7.44
N LEU A 18 -1.53 6.18 7.87
CA LEU A 18 -0.12 6.09 8.23
C LEU A 18 0.16 5.08 9.34
N GLU A 19 -0.63 5.11 10.41
CA GLU A 19 -0.41 4.21 11.54
C GLU A 19 -0.63 2.76 11.15
N VAL A 20 -1.64 2.50 10.34
CA VAL A 20 -1.94 1.13 9.88
C VAL A 20 -0.82 0.64 8.97
N ILE A 21 -0.36 1.48 8.06
CA ILE A 21 0.73 1.12 7.15
C ILE A 21 1.99 0.74 7.94
N LYS A 22 2.25 1.42 9.03
CA LYS A 22 3.41 1.11 9.88
C LYS A 22 3.27 -0.20 10.64
N LYS A 23 2.05 -0.63 10.90
CA LYS A 23 1.78 -1.80 11.75
C LYS A 23 1.61 -3.10 11.00
N VAL A 24 1.20 -3.03 9.74
CA VAL A 24 0.97 -4.26 8.96
C VAL A 24 2.28 -4.84 8.46
N GLY A 25 2.26 -6.12 8.09
CA GLY A 25 3.44 -6.80 7.58
C GLY A 25 3.89 -6.28 6.23
N PHE A 26 2.97 -5.80 5.41
CA PHE A 26 3.29 -5.26 4.09
C PHE A 26 2.43 -4.03 3.80
N GLY A 27 2.93 -2.88 4.16
CA GLY A 27 2.25 -1.62 3.93
C GLY A 27 2.55 -1.07 2.54
N CYS A 28 1.51 -0.68 1.81
CA CYS A 28 1.64 -0.20 0.44
C CYS A 28 1.07 1.19 0.28
N SER A 29 1.56 1.90 -0.70
CA SER A 29 1.10 3.23 -1.04
C SER A 29 1.03 3.38 -2.56
N VAL A 30 0.28 4.37 -3.03
CA VAL A 30 0.18 4.69 -4.45
C VAL A 30 1.09 5.88 -4.78
N ASN A 31 1.35 6.08 -6.07
CA ASN A 31 2.28 7.11 -6.49
C ASN A 31 1.85 8.52 -6.10
N ASP A 32 0.57 8.79 -6.10
CA ASP A 32 0.04 10.11 -5.77
C ASP A 32 -0.38 10.26 -4.30
N ALA A 33 0.08 9.36 -3.45
CA ALA A 33 -0.18 9.44 -2.01
C ALA A 33 0.66 10.56 -1.38
N MET A 34 0.28 10.94 -0.15
CA MET A 34 1.06 11.90 0.62
C MET A 34 2.47 11.36 0.88
N GLN A 35 3.45 12.24 0.87
CA GLN A 35 4.85 11.82 1.01
C GLN A 35 5.12 11.06 2.30
N CYS A 36 4.50 11.48 3.41
CA CYS A 36 4.70 10.78 4.69
C CYS A 36 4.19 9.33 4.63
N VAL A 37 3.13 9.09 3.87
CA VAL A 37 2.59 7.74 3.68
C VAL A 37 3.53 6.92 2.81
N LYS A 38 4.05 7.52 1.76
CA LYS A 38 5.01 6.86 0.88
C LYS A 38 6.29 6.49 1.63
N ASP A 39 6.75 7.36 2.50
CA ASP A 39 7.96 7.13 3.28
C ASP A 39 7.79 5.99 4.28
N ALA A 40 6.58 5.79 4.78
CA ALA A 40 6.30 4.73 5.75
C ALA A 40 5.98 3.39 5.10
N ALA A 41 5.64 3.37 3.82
CA ALA A 41 5.23 2.15 3.13
C ALA A 41 6.42 1.27 2.80
N ASP A 42 6.19 -0.03 2.81
CA ASP A 42 7.18 -1.02 2.37
C ASP A 42 7.29 -1.06 0.86
N TYR A 43 6.19 -0.76 0.17
CA TYR A 43 6.16 -0.72 -1.28
C TYR A 43 5.32 0.47 -1.73
N VAL A 44 5.84 1.23 -2.68
CA VAL A 44 5.12 2.34 -3.31
C VAL A 44 4.94 2.02 -4.78
N SER A 45 3.69 1.92 -5.22
CA SER A 45 3.40 1.68 -6.63
C SER A 45 3.84 2.88 -7.46
N GLU A 46 4.33 2.63 -8.66
CA GLU A 46 4.66 3.70 -9.60
C GLU A 46 3.42 4.23 -10.31
N TYR A 47 2.26 3.64 -10.07
CA TYR A 47 1.00 4.07 -10.67
C TYR A 47 0.18 4.87 -9.68
N ASN A 48 -0.61 5.82 -10.21
CA ASN A 48 -1.54 6.59 -9.38
C ASN A 48 -2.71 5.71 -8.96
N GLY A 49 -3.38 6.09 -7.87
CA GLY A 49 -4.45 5.31 -7.29
C GLY A 49 -5.56 4.91 -8.27
N GLY A 50 -5.91 5.78 -9.20
CA GLY A 50 -6.95 5.51 -10.17
C GLY A 50 -6.47 4.87 -11.47
N ASN A 51 -5.17 4.61 -11.60
CA ASN A 51 -4.55 4.21 -12.87
C ASN A 51 -3.73 2.93 -12.78
N GLY A 52 -4.29 1.90 -12.15
CA GLY A 52 -3.66 0.59 -12.13
C GLY A 52 -2.83 0.28 -10.89
N ALA A 53 -2.74 1.21 -9.94
CA ALA A 53 -1.97 0.98 -8.72
C ALA A 53 -2.48 -0.23 -7.93
N ILE A 54 -3.79 -0.39 -7.85
CA ILE A 54 -4.39 -1.49 -7.10
C ILE A 54 -3.99 -2.83 -7.70
N ARG A 55 -4.01 -2.92 -9.03
CA ARG A 55 -3.61 -4.15 -9.71
C ARG A 55 -2.13 -4.44 -9.47
N ASP A 56 -1.29 -3.41 -9.60
CA ASP A 56 0.15 -3.55 -9.37
C ASP A 56 0.43 -4.02 -7.94
N ILE A 57 -0.21 -3.38 -6.97
CA ILE A 57 -0.03 -3.72 -5.56
C ILE A 57 -0.55 -5.12 -5.27
N ALA A 58 -1.70 -5.49 -5.84
CA ALA A 58 -2.28 -6.82 -5.67
C ALA A 58 -1.30 -7.89 -6.15
N GLU A 59 -0.64 -7.67 -7.28
CA GLU A 59 0.36 -8.61 -7.78
C GLU A 59 1.54 -8.72 -6.84
N LYS A 60 1.98 -7.61 -6.23
CA LYS A 60 3.07 -7.63 -5.26
C LYS A 60 2.68 -8.36 -3.97
N ILE A 61 1.45 -8.16 -3.52
CA ILE A 61 0.96 -8.86 -2.33
C ILE A 61 0.92 -10.36 -2.58
N LEU A 62 0.41 -10.77 -3.74
CA LEU A 62 0.35 -12.19 -4.08
C LEU A 62 1.74 -12.80 -4.20
N ALA A 63 2.67 -12.09 -4.79
CA ALA A 63 4.05 -12.55 -4.88
C ALA A 63 4.67 -12.72 -3.50
N ASN A 64 4.41 -11.78 -2.60
CA ASN A 64 4.91 -11.84 -1.22
C ASN A 64 4.28 -13.00 -0.45
N ALA A 65 2.96 -13.18 -0.62
CA ALA A 65 2.23 -14.24 0.08
C ALA A 65 2.60 -15.63 -0.43
N GLY A 66 3.04 -15.71 -1.68
CA GLY A 66 3.45 -16.97 -2.29
C GLY A 66 4.81 -17.45 -1.84
N GLU A 67 5.54 -16.58 -1.15
CA GLU A 67 6.82 -16.94 -0.60
C GLU A 67 6.65 -17.82 0.64
#